data_ca0260f2eab44b9441fbc3cc7624da55
#
_entry.id   ca0260f2eab44b9441fbc3cc7624da55
#
_cell.length_a   1.000
_cell.length_b   1.000
_cell.length_c   1.000
_cell.angle_alpha   90.00
_cell.angle_beta   90.00
_cell.angle_gamma   90.00
#
_symmetry.space_group_name_H-M   'P 1'
#
loop_
_entity.id
_entity.type
_entity.pdbx_description
1 polymer ?
#
loop_
_entity_poly.entity_id
_entity_poly.type
_entity_poly.pdbx_seq_one_letter_code
_entity_poly.pdbx_strand_id
1 'polypeptide(L)'
;HLLLQFGRRLNSENVTNTAEKNETGVGLSMKKQVTIIGAGASGMTAAIFAARQGAQVTLLEHMDRVGKKILSTGNGKCNLSNRFMGETCYRSGVADFPMEVISRFTVEETLSFFEDLGIVVKDRNGYLYPHSGQASSVLDVLRAELDHRRIRTVTECRIDAVRYRETGDKRFKVSTSQGSFLSDCLILATGSKAAPATGSDGSGYQLAEQLGHHIIKPLPALVQLRCREKFYKQISGVRTDGCVSLRCGSKELARDQGEIQLTDYGISGIPVFQVSRYASRAIDRGEKVTAVLDFYPDATFEKTRRMMEGAN
;
A
#
# COMPACT_ATOMS: atom_id res chain seq x y z
N HIS A 1 -2.53 0.21 1.34
CA HIS A 1 -3.04 -1.11 0.93
C HIS A 1 -4.55 -1.09 0.98
N LEU A 2 -5.21 -0.88 -0.17
CA LEU A 2 -6.67 -0.93 -0.29
C LEU A 2 -7.04 -2.34 -0.75
N LEU A 3 -7.58 -3.14 0.16
CA LEU A 3 -8.40 -4.30 -0.19
C LEU A 3 -9.78 -3.74 -0.57
N LEU A 4 -10.04 -3.59 -1.88
CA LEU A 4 -11.36 -3.28 -2.39
C LEU A 4 -12.17 -4.58 -2.42
N GLN A 5 -12.96 -4.81 -1.37
CA GLN A 5 -13.97 -5.86 -1.35
C GLN A 5 -15.27 -5.33 -1.97
N PHE A 6 -15.67 -5.88 -3.12
CA PHE A 6 -17.04 -5.82 -3.59
C PHE A 6 -17.92 -6.76 -2.76
N GLY A 7 -18.60 -6.20 -1.79
CA GLY A 7 -19.67 -6.85 -1.06
C GLY A 7 -20.84 -5.88 -0.93
N ARG A 8 -21.91 -6.04 -1.73
CA ARG A 8 -23.23 -5.75 -1.17
C ARG A 8 -23.29 -6.49 0.16
N ARG A 9 -23.75 -5.80 1.23
CA ARG A 9 -24.10 -6.44 2.50
C ARG A 9 -24.83 -7.76 2.18
N LEU A 10 -24.10 -8.84 2.28
CA LEU A 10 -24.73 -10.12 2.54
C LEU A 10 -25.07 -10.03 4.02
N ASN A 11 -26.37 -9.84 4.31
CA ASN A 11 -26.90 -10.01 5.65
C ASN A 11 -26.38 -11.37 6.14
N SER A 12 -25.84 -11.35 7.35
CA SER A 12 -25.31 -12.52 8.05
C SER A 12 -26.39 -13.60 8.37
N GLU A 13 -27.57 -13.47 7.83
CA GLU A 13 -28.72 -14.36 8.12
C GLU A 13 -29.01 -15.41 7.02
N ASN A 14 -28.26 -15.46 5.92
CA ASN A 14 -28.54 -16.41 4.83
C ASN A 14 -27.33 -17.30 4.45
N VAL A 15 -26.55 -17.74 5.41
CA VAL A 15 -25.70 -18.93 5.28
C VAL A 15 -26.33 -20.06 6.09
N THR A 16 -27.61 -20.31 5.89
CA THR A 16 -28.18 -21.60 6.19
C THR A 16 -27.91 -22.52 5.01
N ASN A 17 -27.09 -23.53 5.24
CA ASN A 17 -26.98 -24.74 4.42
C ASN A 17 -28.38 -25.29 4.14
N THR A 18 -29.01 -24.96 3.05
CA THR A 18 -30.02 -25.81 2.44
C THR A 18 -29.31 -26.92 1.69
N ALA A 19 -28.84 -27.90 2.44
CA ALA A 19 -28.58 -29.22 1.93
C ALA A 19 -29.96 -29.86 1.74
N GLU A 20 -30.61 -29.65 0.61
CA GLU A 20 -31.64 -30.56 0.15
C GLU A 20 -30.95 -31.89 -0.17
N LYS A 21 -31.24 -32.89 0.67
CA LYS A 21 -30.91 -34.27 0.42
C LYS A 21 -31.76 -34.74 -0.78
N ASN A 22 -31.18 -34.70 -1.97
CA ASN A 22 -31.62 -35.56 -3.04
C ASN A 22 -30.74 -36.84 -2.98
N GLU A 23 -31.35 -37.90 -2.57
CA GLU A 23 -30.84 -39.28 -2.71
C GLU A 23 -30.59 -39.55 -4.20
N THR A 24 -29.36 -39.88 -4.55
CA THR A 24 -28.74 -40.23 -5.84
C THR A 24 -27.97 -39.10 -6.51
N GLY A 25 -26.70 -39.07 -6.26
CA GLY A 25 -25.74 -38.26 -7.01
C GLY A 25 -24.86 -37.37 -6.12
N VAL A 26 -23.60 -37.72 -6.03
CA VAL A 26 -22.55 -36.87 -5.47
C VAL A 26 -22.52 -35.58 -6.30
N GLY A 27 -23.29 -34.58 -5.91
CA GLY A 27 -23.21 -33.24 -6.46
C GLY A 27 -21.83 -32.66 -6.11
N LEU A 28 -20.88 -32.70 -7.04
CA LEU A 28 -19.64 -31.98 -6.97
C LEU A 28 -19.99 -30.48 -6.86
N SER A 29 -20.02 -29.96 -5.67
CA SER A 29 -20.09 -28.50 -5.46
C SER A 29 -18.94 -27.88 -6.25
N MET A 30 -19.28 -27.22 -7.37
CA MET A 30 -18.26 -26.58 -8.21
C MET A 30 -17.54 -25.53 -7.39
N LYS A 31 -16.22 -25.68 -7.25
CA LYS A 31 -15.38 -24.71 -6.54
C LYS A 31 -15.52 -23.33 -7.17
N LYS A 32 -15.74 -22.30 -6.35
CA LYS A 32 -15.77 -20.93 -6.84
C LYS A 32 -14.45 -20.54 -7.49
N GLN A 33 -14.53 -19.93 -8.66
CA GLN A 33 -13.36 -19.43 -9.38
C GLN A 33 -13.12 -17.97 -9.00
N VAL A 34 -11.90 -17.66 -8.56
CA VAL A 34 -11.49 -16.32 -8.16
C VAL A 34 -10.33 -15.86 -9.04
N THR A 35 -10.50 -14.74 -9.73
CA THR A 35 -9.40 -14.09 -10.45
C THR A 35 -8.88 -12.92 -9.59
N ILE A 36 -7.57 -12.84 -9.44
CA ILE A 36 -6.90 -11.76 -8.68
C ILE A 36 -5.94 -11.04 -9.63
N ILE A 37 -6.05 -9.74 -9.73
CA ILE A 37 -5.19 -8.90 -10.57
C ILE A 37 -4.17 -8.18 -9.69
N GLY A 38 -2.88 -8.46 -9.94
CA GLY A 38 -1.74 -7.94 -9.21
C GLY A 38 -1.21 -8.95 -8.18
N ALA A 39 0.00 -9.44 -8.39
CA ALA A 39 0.68 -10.39 -7.52
C ALA A 39 1.69 -9.72 -6.58
N GLY A 40 1.34 -8.57 -6.01
CA GLY A 40 2.02 -7.96 -4.88
C GLY A 40 1.67 -8.64 -3.56
N ALA A 41 2.07 -8.05 -2.42
CA ALA A 41 1.80 -8.59 -1.09
C ALA A 41 0.30 -8.87 -0.87
N SER A 42 -0.57 -7.91 -1.18
CA SER A 42 -2.02 -8.04 -1.00
C SER A 42 -2.63 -9.10 -1.91
N GLY A 43 -2.18 -9.19 -3.18
CA GLY A 43 -2.72 -10.17 -4.13
C GLY A 43 -2.31 -11.59 -3.79
N MET A 44 -1.05 -11.83 -3.42
CA MET A 44 -0.59 -13.15 -2.97
C MET A 44 -1.29 -13.59 -1.68
N THR A 45 -1.42 -12.69 -0.70
CA THR A 45 -2.16 -12.99 0.54
C THR A 45 -3.63 -13.31 0.26
N ALA A 46 -4.30 -12.51 -0.57
CA ALA A 46 -5.69 -12.77 -0.97
C ALA A 46 -5.84 -14.12 -1.69
N ALA A 47 -4.88 -14.46 -2.56
CA ALA A 47 -4.86 -15.74 -3.27
C ALA A 47 -4.73 -16.93 -2.31
N ILE A 48 -3.84 -16.84 -1.34
CA ILE A 48 -3.63 -17.86 -0.31
C ILE A 48 -4.91 -18.06 0.51
N PHE A 49 -5.51 -16.97 1.01
CA PHE A 49 -6.75 -17.06 1.80
C PHE A 49 -7.92 -17.60 0.98
N ALA A 50 -8.10 -17.17 -0.27
CA ALA A 50 -9.14 -17.72 -1.14
C ALA A 50 -8.97 -19.21 -1.39
N ALA A 51 -7.73 -19.66 -1.63
CA ALA A 51 -7.41 -21.07 -1.81
C ALA A 51 -7.62 -21.88 -0.51
N ARG A 52 -7.29 -21.31 0.67
CA ARG A 52 -7.57 -21.91 1.99
C ARG A 52 -9.07 -22.16 2.19
N GLN A 53 -9.93 -21.33 1.61
CA GLN A 53 -11.39 -21.48 1.62
C GLN A 53 -11.92 -22.39 0.49
N GLY A 54 -11.04 -23.09 -0.20
CA GLY A 54 -11.40 -24.06 -1.24
C GLY A 54 -11.69 -23.46 -2.62
N ALA A 55 -11.45 -22.16 -2.85
CA ALA A 55 -11.62 -21.56 -4.16
C ALA A 55 -10.54 -22.03 -5.15
N GLN A 56 -10.89 -22.05 -6.44
CA GLN A 56 -9.94 -22.19 -7.54
C GLN A 56 -9.44 -20.78 -7.91
N VAL A 57 -8.17 -20.49 -7.65
CA VAL A 57 -7.60 -19.15 -7.78
C VAL A 57 -6.71 -19.05 -9.01
N THR A 58 -6.88 -17.95 -9.76
CA THR A 58 -5.94 -17.51 -10.80
C THR A 58 -5.41 -16.13 -10.42
N LEU A 59 -4.09 -16.00 -10.28
CA LEU A 59 -3.37 -14.79 -9.95
C LEU A 59 -2.69 -14.24 -11.20
N LEU A 60 -3.04 -13.04 -11.62
CA LEU A 60 -2.53 -12.37 -12.82
C LEU A 60 -1.55 -11.26 -12.43
N GLU A 61 -0.37 -11.26 -13.04
CA GLU A 61 0.68 -10.25 -12.83
C GLU A 61 1.22 -9.75 -14.18
N HIS A 62 1.32 -8.43 -14.34
CA HIS A 62 1.83 -7.85 -15.58
C HIS A 62 3.36 -7.85 -15.66
N MET A 63 4.03 -7.92 -14.52
CA MET A 63 5.49 -8.02 -14.47
C MET A 63 5.95 -9.47 -14.75
N ASP A 64 7.26 -9.61 -15.00
CA ASP A 64 7.95 -10.89 -15.22
C ASP A 64 7.92 -11.84 -14.01
N ARG A 65 7.66 -11.31 -12.81
CA ARG A 65 7.66 -12.05 -11.55
C ARG A 65 6.79 -11.41 -10.48
N VAL A 66 6.30 -12.23 -9.56
CA VAL A 66 5.45 -11.80 -8.45
C VAL A 66 6.26 -11.10 -7.33
N GLY A 67 5.62 -10.23 -6.58
CA GLY A 67 6.13 -9.67 -5.32
C GLY A 67 7.28 -8.67 -5.46
N LYS A 68 7.53 -8.13 -6.65
CA LYS A 68 8.68 -7.25 -6.95
C LYS A 68 8.83 -6.08 -5.96
N LYS A 69 7.71 -5.44 -5.57
CA LYS A 69 7.72 -4.33 -4.62
C LYS A 69 8.10 -4.75 -3.21
N ILE A 70 7.82 -5.98 -2.78
CA ILE A 70 8.16 -6.45 -1.43
C ILE A 70 9.65 -6.27 -1.18
N LEU A 71 10.48 -6.59 -2.16
CA LEU A 71 11.94 -6.52 -2.06
C LEU A 71 12.49 -5.12 -1.77
N SER A 72 11.73 -4.07 -2.12
CA SER A 72 12.13 -2.67 -1.88
C SER A 72 11.52 -2.06 -0.61
N THR A 73 10.59 -2.75 0.04
CA THR A 73 9.91 -2.24 1.24
C THR A 73 10.83 -2.29 2.47
N GLY A 74 10.61 -1.35 3.40
CA GLY A 74 11.40 -1.28 4.63
C GLY A 74 12.92 -1.21 4.38
N ASN A 75 13.34 -0.56 3.31
CA ASN A 75 14.75 -0.50 2.89
C ASN A 75 15.37 -1.91 2.68
N GLY A 76 14.64 -2.79 1.99
CA GLY A 76 15.04 -4.17 1.73
C GLY A 76 14.80 -5.15 2.87
N LYS A 77 14.18 -4.70 3.98
CA LYS A 77 13.92 -5.52 5.17
C LYS A 77 12.47 -6.00 5.28
N CYS A 78 11.54 -5.44 4.52
CA CYS A 78 10.09 -5.67 4.57
C CYS A 78 9.49 -5.42 5.97
N ASN A 79 9.07 -4.18 6.25
CA ASN A 79 8.26 -3.91 7.43
C ASN A 79 6.89 -4.59 7.24
N LEU A 80 6.63 -5.65 8.03
CA LEU A 80 5.41 -6.46 7.94
C LEU A 80 4.21 -5.73 8.51
N SER A 81 4.38 -5.10 9.67
CA SER A 81 3.31 -4.42 10.41
C SER A 81 3.88 -3.49 11.47
N ASN A 82 3.01 -2.92 12.29
CA ASN A 82 3.37 -2.10 13.43
C ASN A 82 2.45 -2.42 14.61
N ARG A 83 2.97 -2.41 15.84
CA ARG A 83 2.15 -2.60 17.04
C ARG A 83 1.27 -1.38 17.34
N PHE A 84 1.71 -0.20 16.90
CA PHE A 84 0.98 1.05 17.09
C PHE A 84 0.04 1.28 15.90
N MET A 85 -1.17 0.74 15.99
CA MET A 85 -2.19 0.79 14.94
C MET A 85 -3.46 1.51 15.42
N GLY A 86 -3.30 2.70 16.03
CA GLY A 86 -4.41 3.52 16.47
C GLY A 86 -4.90 4.52 15.41
N GLU A 87 -6.07 5.12 15.64
CA GLU A 87 -6.68 6.11 14.74
C GLU A 87 -5.75 7.26 14.38
N THR A 88 -4.94 7.71 15.33
CA THR A 88 -3.97 8.80 15.13
C THR A 88 -2.86 8.48 14.14
N CYS A 89 -2.66 7.19 13.83
CA CYS A 89 -1.66 6.74 12.84
C CYS A 89 -2.13 6.91 11.41
N TYR A 90 -3.43 7.10 11.19
CA TYR A 90 -4.04 7.15 9.87
C TYR A 90 -4.59 8.54 9.54
N ARG A 91 -4.70 8.83 8.27
CA ARG A 91 -5.26 10.08 7.76
C ARG A 91 -6.26 9.74 6.66
N SER A 92 -7.55 9.93 6.97
CA SER A 92 -8.64 9.67 6.06
C SER A 92 -9.56 10.91 5.96
N GLY A 93 -10.21 11.08 4.83
CA GLY A 93 -11.31 12.03 4.67
C GLY A 93 -12.64 11.51 5.22
N VAL A 94 -12.70 10.21 5.53
CA VAL A 94 -13.84 9.53 6.17
C VAL A 94 -13.36 9.07 7.54
N ALA A 95 -14.03 9.53 8.59
CA ALA A 95 -13.73 9.11 9.97
C ALA A 95 -13.85 7.59 10.08
N ASP A 96 -13.07 6.99 10.95
CA ASP A 96 -13.06 5.58 11.32
C ASP A 96 -12.80 4.56 10.19
N PHE A 97 -12.89 4.97 8.90
CA PHE A 97 -12.72 4.07 7.75
C PHE A 97 -11.44 3.23 7.81
N PRO A 98 -10.25 3.77 8.15
CA PRO A 98 -9.05 2.94 8.26
C PRO A 98 -9.19 1.86 9.32
N MET A 99 -9.77 2.19 10.49
CA MET A 99 -9.93 1.25 11.60
C MET A 99 -10.99 0.20 11.31
N GLU A 100 -12.08 0.55 10.63
CA GLU A 100 -13.08 -0.43 10.17
C GLU A 100 -12.47 -1.50 9.26
N VAL A 101 -11.51 -1.13 8.41
CA VAL A 101 -10.82 -2.07 7.52
C VAL A 101 -9.79 -2.90 8.28
N ILE A 102 -8.97 -2.26 9.11
CA ILE A 102 -7.85 -2.89 9.83
C ILE A 102 -8.35 -3.86 10.91
N SER A 103 -9.45 -3.52 11.58
CA SER A 103 -10.05 -4.40 12.60
C SER A 103 -10.58 -5.73 12.05
N ARG A 104 -10.77 -5.84 10.74
CA ARG A 104 -11.18 -7.11 10.08
C ARG A 104 -10.03 -8.08 9.85
N PHE A 105 -8.80 -7.61 9.96
CA PHE A 105 -7.59 -8.43 9.90
C PHE A 105 -6.51 -7.72 10.72
N THR A 106 -6.40 -8.10 11.96
CA THR A 106 -5.62 -7.44 13.00
C THR A 106 -4.11 -7.63 12.83
N VAL A 107 -3.33 -6.94 13.66
CA VAL A 107 -1.87 -7.15 13.73
C VAL A 107 -1.56 -8.58 14.16
N GLU A 108 -2.29 -9.09 15.15
CA GLU A 108 -2.12 -10.44 15.66
C GLU A 108 -2.42 -11.50 14.59
N GLU A 109 -3.50 -11.34 13.83
CA GLU A 109 -3.82 -12.22 12.71
C GLU A 109 -2.76 -12.13 11.60
N THR A 110 -2.22 -10.92 11.35
CA THR A 110 -1.10 -10.73 10.41
C THR A 110 0.15 -11.48 10.87
N LEU A 111 0.49 -11.39 12.16
CA LEU A 111 1.63 -12.10 12.72
C LEU A 111 1.43 -13.62 12.65
N SER A 112 0.27 -14.11 13.09
CA SER A 112 -0.07 -15.53 13.02
C SER A 112 0.01 -16.06 11.57
N PHE A 113 -0.50 -15.30 10.61
CA PHE A 113 -0.39 -15.68 9.19
C PHE A 113 1.05 -15.87 8.74
N PHE A 114 1.96 -14.97 9.08
CA PHE A 114 3.36 -15.08 8.69
C PHE A 114 4.12 -16.14 9.51
N GLU A 115 3.77 -16.33 10.78
CA GLU A 115 4.31 -17.41 11.62
C GLU A 115 3.91 -18.78 11.07
N ASP A 116 2.65 -18.96 10.65
CA ASP A 116 2.18 -20.17 9.96
C ASP A 116 2.97 -20.48 8.67
N LEU A 117 3.48 -19.44 8.00
CA LEU A 117 4.33 -19.58 6.83
C LEU A 117 5.82 -19.76 7.19
N GLY A 118 6.17 -19.80 8.47
CA GLY A 118 7.55 -20.00 8.93
C GLY A 118 8.38 -18.73 9.11
N ILE A 119 7.77 -17.55 9.11
CA ILE A 119 8.45 -16.27 9.37
C ILE A 119 8.49 -16.02 10.88
N VAL A 120 9.69 -16.05 11.46
CA VAL A 120 9.91 -15.53 12.81
C VAL A 120 9.95 -14.00 12.74
N VAL A 121 9.11 -13.34 13.55
CA VAL A 121 9.00 -11.88 13.55
C VAL A 121 9.89 -11.27 14.63
N LYS A 122 10.56 -10.16 14.30
CA LYS A 122 11.34 -9.32 15.20
C LYS A 122 10.67 -7.96 15.40
N ASP A 123 10.44 -7.61 16.64
CA ASP A 123 9.96 -6.28 17.04
C ASP A 123 11.17 -5.31 17.22
N ARG A 124 11.06 -4.14 16.63
CA ARG A 124 12.00 -3.02 16.78
C ARG A 124 11.20 -1.77 17.15
N ASN A 125 11.00 -1.53 18.42
CA ASN A 125 10.23 -0.37 18.92
C ASN A 125 8.85 -0.28 18.26
N GLY A 126 8.13 -1.40 18.18
CA GLY A 126 6.82 -1.48 17.56
C GLY A 126 6.81 -1.76 16.06
N TYR A 127 7.91 -1.54 15.35
CA TYR A 127 8.04 -1.91 13.94
C TYR A 127 8.36 -3.40 13.81
N LEU A 128 7.55 -4.12 13.05
CA LEU A 128 7.61 -5.57 12.91
C LEU A 128 8.28 -5.98 11.61
N TYR A 129 9.38 -6.71 11.71
CA TYR A 129 10.20 -7.16 10.58
C TYR A 129 10.39 -8.68 10.63
N PRO A 130 10.68 -9.37 9.51
CA PRO A 130 11.19 -10.72 9.57
C PRO A 130 12.52 -10.74 10.34
N HIS A 131 12.74 -11.76 11.15
CA HIS A 131 13.95 -11.88 11.97
C HIS A 131 15.23 -11.87 11.11
N SER A 132 15.17 -12.45 9.92
CA SER A 132 16.25 -12.42 8.93
C SER A 132 16.68 -11.00 8.53
N GLY A 133 15.79 -9.99 8.69
CA GLY A 133 16.00 -8.64 8.20
C GLY A 133 16.06 -8.52 6.68
N GLN A 134 15.54 -9.52 5.96
CA GLN A 134 15.55 -9.57 4.49
C GLN A 134 14.12 -9.69 3.94
N ALA A 135 13.77 -8.81 3.02
CA ALA A 135 12.48 -8.83 2.35
C ALA A 135 12.29 -10.08 1.46
N SER A 136 13.39 -10.69 1.00
CA SER A 136 13.35 -11.94 0.22
C SER A 136 12.73 -13.08 1.02
N SER A 137 13.02 -13.21 2.31
CA SER A 137 12.44 -14.28 3.15
C SER A 137 10.91 -14.23 3.13
N VAL A 138 10.32 -13.03 3.19
CA VAL A 138 8.87 -12.85 3.15
C VAL A 138 8.31 -13.21 1.77
N LEU A 139 9.01 -12.82 0.71
CA LEU A 139 8.60 -13.15 -0.65
C LEU A 139 8.67 -14.64 -0.92
N ASP A 140 9.72 -15.31 -0.44
CA ASP A 140 9.96 -16.72 -0.69
C ASP A 140 8.90 -17.61 -0.01
N VAL A 141 8.50 -17.31 1.23
CA VAL A 141 7.44 -18.06 1.89
C VAL A 141 6.06 -17.85 1.23
N LEU A 142 5.77 -16.62 0.76
CA LEU A 142 4.54 -16.36 0.02
C LEU A 142 4.51 -17.13 -1.31
N ARG A 143 5.62 -17.18 -2.04
CA ARG A 143 5.74 -17.97 -3.28
C ARG A 143 5.58 -19.46 -3.00
N ALA A 144 6.28 -20.00 -2.00
CA ALA A 144 6.18 -21.39 -1.63
C ALA A 144 4.74 -21.78 -1.28
N GLU A 145 3.99 -20.92 -0.59
CA GLU A 145 2.59 -21.17 -0.27
C GLU A 145 1.67 -21.10 -1.50
N LEU A 146 1.95 -20.19 -2.48
CA LEU A 146 1.24 -20.19 -3.75
C LEU A 146 1.41 -21.54 -4.49
N ASP A 147 2.64 -22.05 -4.54
CA ASP A 147 2.98 -23.31 -5.19
C ASP A 147 2.39 -24.51 -4.43
N HIS A 148 2.51 -24.54 -3.12
CA HIS A 148 1.92 -25.56 -2.25
C HIS A 148 0.41 -25.70 -2.47
N ARG A 149 -0.30 -24.57 -2.62
CA ARG A 149 -1.73 -24.54 -2.89
C ARG A 149 -2.09 -24.66 -4.36
N ARG A 150 -1.12 -24.86 -5.23
CA ARG A 150 -1.31 -25.00 -6.68
C ARG A 150 -2.10 -23.83 -7.27
N ILE A 151 -1.84 -22.59 -6.79
CA ILE A 151 -2.46 -21.39 -7.31
C ILE A 151 -1.89 -21.11 -8.71
N ARG A 152 -2.78 -21.04 -9.71
CA ARG A 152 -2.37 -20.70 -11.07
C ARG A 152 -1.89 -19.26 -11.11
N THR A 153 -0.59 -19.04 -11.28
CA THR A 153 0.02 -17.71 -11.43
C THR A 153 0.41 -17.50 -12.89
N VAL A 154 -0.03 -16.36 -13.45
CA VAL A 154 0.25 -15.95 -14.83
C VAL A 154 0.97 -14.61 -14.80
N THR A 155 2.26 -14.63 -15.11
CA THR A 155 3.12 -13.44 -15.22
C THR A 155 3.14 -12.90 -16.64
N GLU A 156 3.73 -11.70 -16.85
CA GLU A 156 3.77 -10.99 -18.14
C GLU A 156 2.38 -10.82 -18.77
N CYS A 157 1.35 -10.79 -17.93
CA CYS A 157 -0.05 -10.77 -18.30
C CYS A 157 -0.61 -9.35 -18.15
N ARG A 158 -0.54 -8.54 -19.21
CA ARG A 158 -1.12 -7.20 -19.21
C ARG A 158 -2.65 -7.32 -19.22
N ILE A 159 -3.28 -6.54 -18.33
CA ILE A 159 -4.74 -6.48 -18.24
C ILE A 159 -5.23 -5.35 -19.12
N ASP A 160 -6.09 -5.65 -20.07
CA ASP A 160 -6.64 -4.68 -21.02
C ASP A 160 -8.00 -4.15 -20.54
N ALA A 161 -8.85 -5.00 -19.99
CA ALA A 161 -10.17 -4.61 -19.49
C ALA A 161 -10.75 -5.62 -18.50
N VAL A 162 -11.65 -5.12 -17.65
CA VAL A 162 -12.49 -5.91 -16.76
C VAL A 162 -13.97 -5.59 -17.03
N ARG A 163 -14.83 -6.59 -17.01
CA ARG A 163 -16.28 -6.39 -17.20
C ARG A 163 -17.05 -7.26 -16.21
N TYR A 164 -18.04 -6.65 -15.58
CA TYR A 164 -19.08 -7.38 -14.85
C TYR A 164 -20.15 -7.84 -15.83
N ARG A 165 -20.63 -9.06 -15.65
CA ARG A 165 -21.68 -9.70 -16.48
C ARG A 165 -22.90 -9.94 -15.61
N GLU A 166 -24.03 -9.43 -16.01
CA GLU A 166 -25.31 -9.63 -15.28
C GLU A 166 -25.85 -11.05 -15.47
N THR A 167 -25.53 -11.65 -16.60
CA THR A 167 -26.01 -12.99 -16.99
C THR A 167 -24.85 -13.95 -17.23
N GLY A 168 -25.13 -15.26 -17.05
CA GLY A 168 -24.17 -16.35 -17.25
C GLY A 168 -23.54 -16.81 -15.93
N ASP A 169 -22.93 -18.00 -15.98
CA ASP A 169 -22.38 -18.69 -14.81
C ASP A 169 -21.21 -17.97 -14.15
N LYS A 170 -20.46 -17.18 -14.93
CA LYS A 170 -19.29 -16.42 -14.47
C LYS A 170 -19.57 -14.92 -14.54
N ARG A 171 -19.47 -14.26 -13.39
CA ARG A 171 -19.83 -12.86 -13.23
C ARG A 171 -18.79 -11.88 -13.79
N PHE A 172 -17.51 -12.26 -13.83
CA PHE A 172 -16.44 -11.38 -14.27
C PHE A 172 -15.70 -11.94 -15.47
N LYS A 173 -15.42 -11.06 -16.45
CA LYS A 173 -14.51 -11.32 -17.56
C LYS A 173 -13.33 -10.34 -17.47
N VAL A 174 -12.13 -10.91 -17.44
CA VAL A 174 -10.86 -10.17 -17.51
C VAL A 174 -10.25 -10.43 -18.87
N SER A 175 -10.10 -9.40 -19.69
CA SER A 175 -9.42 -9.46 -21.00
C SER A 175 -7.95 -9.06 -20.82
N THR A 176 -7.06 -9.87 -21.38
CA THR A 176 -5.61 -9.71 -21.20
C THR A 176 -4.85 -9.97 -22.48
N SER A 177 -3.57 -9.63 -22.50
CA SER A 177 -2.63 -9.99 -23.58
C SER A 177 -2.47 -11.51 -23.80
N GLN A 178 -2.87 -12.32 -22.82
CA GLN A 178 -2.78 -13.79 -22.87
C GLN A 178 -4.16 -14.48 -22.97
N GLY A 179 -5.18 -13.75 -23.45
CA GLY A 179 -6.54 -14.25 -23.59
C GLY A 179 -7.50 -13.71 -22.54
N SER A 180 -8.60 -14.40 -22.31
CA SER A 180 -9.63 -13.97 -21.38
C SER A 180 -9.79 -14.97 -20.23
N PHE A 181 -9.98 -14.43 -19.03
CA PHE A 181 -10.25 -15.19 -17.81
C PHE A 181 -11.68 -14.91 -17.35
N LEU A 182 -12.41 -15.95 -17.02
CA LEU A 182 -13.77 -15.87 -16.49
C LEU A 182 -13.76 -16.34 -15.04
N SER A 183 -14.47 -15.66 -14.16
CA SER A 183 -14.52 -16.02 -12.73
C SER A 183 -15.83 -15.60 -12.06
N ASP A 184 -16.11 -16.23 -10.93
CA ASP A 184 -17.25 -15.87 -10.07
C ASP A 184 -16.97 -14.58 -9.28
N CYS A 185 -15.70 -14.40 -8.88
CA CYS A 185 -15.22 -13.26 -8.09
C CYS A 185 -13.97 -12.67 -8.73
N LEU A 186 -13.82 -11.34 -8.59
CA LEU A 186 -12.65 -10.59 -9.02
C LEU A 186 -12.10 -9.80 -7.85
N ILE A 187 -10.79 -9.86 -7.64
CA ILE A 187 -10.07 -9.03 -6.66
C ILE A 187 -9.06 -8.16 -7.40
N LEU A 188 -9.15 -6.84 -7.21
CA LEU A 188 -8.17 -5.89 -7.70
C LEU A 188 -7.12 -5.64 -6.61
N ALA A 189 -5.90 -6.12 -6.81
CA ALA A 189 -4.76 -6.01 -5.90
C ALA A 189 -3.54 -5.34 -6.55
N THR A 190 -3.79 -4.47 -7.53
CA THR A 190 -2.79 -3.84 -8.41
C THR A 190 -1.88 -2.84 -7.71
N GLY A 191 -2.21 -2.45 -6.49
CA GLY A 191 -1.50 -1.41 -5.76
C GLY A 191 -1.88 0.01 -6.20
N SER A 192 -1.14 1.00 -5.70
CA SER A 192 -1.32 2.41 -6.04
C SER A 192 -0.33 2.85 -7.12
N LYS A 193 -0.24 4.17 -7.37
CA LYS A 193 0.70 4.78 -8.32
C LYS A 193 2.10 5.07 -7.71
N ALA A 194 2.43 4.46 -6.58
CA ALA A 194 3.70 4.66 -5.89
C ALA A 194 4.77 3.65 -6.34
N ALA A 195 5.96 4.14 -6.71
CA ALA A 195 7.09 3.37 -7.24
C ALA A 195 6.71 2.52 -8.49
N PRO A 196 6.38 3.17 -9.62
CA PRO A 196 5.87 2.50 -10.82
C PRO A 196 6.81 1.43 -11.37
N ALA A 197 8.12 1.62 -11.26
CA ALA A 197 9.14 0.65 -11.69
C ALA A 197 9.03 -0.72 -11.02
N THR A 198 8.30 -0.81 -9.90
CA THR A 198 8.03 -2.07 -9.18
C THR A 198 6.69 -2.71 -9.56
N GLY A 199 6.00 -2.19 -10.56
CA GLY A 199 4.73 -2.72 -11.06
C GLY A 199 3.48 -1.99 -10.58
N SER A 200 3.57 -0.98 -9.71
CA SER A 200 2.41 -0.17 -9.26
C SER A 200 2.34 1.13 -10.04
N ASP A 201 1.83 1.07 -11.25
CA ASP A 201 1.79 2.19 -12.21
C ASP A 201 0.47 2.98 -12.19
N GLY A 202 -0.53 2.50 -11.45
CA GLY A 202 -1.85 3.10 -11.33
C GLY A 202 -2.85 2.60 -12.38
N SER A 203 -2.49 1.64 -13.23
CA SER A 203 -3.41 1.03 -14.22
C SER A 203 -4.66 0.42 -13.58
N GLY A 204 -4.54 -0.07 -12.35
CA GLY A 204 -5.68 -0.63 -11.61
C GLY A 204 -6.80 0.38 -11.30
N TYR A 205 -6.53 1.68 -11.29
CA TYR A 205 -7.58 2.68 -11.11
C TYR A 205 -8.57 2.68 -12.27
N GLN A 206 -8.06 2.57 -13.51
CA GLN A 206 -8.91 2.48 -14.69
C GLN A 206 -9.77 1.21 -14.67
N LEU A 207 -9.21 0.09 -14.19
CA LEU A 207 -9.98 -1.15 -14.04
C LEU A 207 -11.10 -1.00 -12.99
N ALA A 208 -10.84 -0.29 -11.91
CA ALA A 208 -11.86 0.00 -10.90
C ALA A 208 -12.97 0.92 -11.45
N GLU A 209 -12.63 1.94 -12.25
CA GLU A 209 -13.58 2.81 -12.93
C GLU A 209 -14.48 2.03 -13.91
N GLN A 210 -13.93 1.07 -14.66
CA GLN A 210 -14.71 0.17 -15.53
C GLN A 210 -15.76 -0.65 -14.77
N LEU A 211 -15.56 -0.86 -13.47
CA LEU A 211 -16.49 -1.54 -12.57
C LEU A 211 -17.40 -0.57 -11.80
N GLY A 212 -17.40 0.72 -12.15
CA GLY A 212 -18.29 1.73 -11.58
C GLY A 212 -17.78 2.40 -10.30
N HIS A 213 -16.49 2.24 -9.93
CA HIS A 213 -15.90 2.97 -8.82
C HIS A 213 -15.50 4.38 -9.20
N HIS A 214 -15.69 5.31 -8.27
CA HIS A 214 -15.11 6.63 -8.37
C HIS A 214 -13.70 6.63 -7.75
N ILE A 215 -12.73 7.16 -8.49
CA ILE A 215 -11.34 7.25 -8.03
C ILE A 215 -11.07 8.64 -7.47
N ILE A 216 -10.76 8.69 -6.18
CA ILE A 216 -10.21 9.91 -5.58
C ILE A 216 -8.77 10.05 -6.07
N LYS A 217 -8.45 11.20 -6.69
CA LYS A 217 -7.13 11.49 -7.25
C LYS A 217 -6.02 11.19 -6.23
N PRO A 218 -5.13 10.23 -6.49
CA PRO A 218 -4.00 9.95 -5.62
C PRO A 218 -2.99 11.08 -5.68
N LEU A 219 -2.53 11.54 -4.52
CA LEU A 219 -1.51 12.56 -4.39
C LEU A 219 -0.25 11.97 -3.74
N PRO A 220 0.94 12.49 -4.07
CA PRO A 220 2.18 12.07 -3.42
C PRO A 220 2.11 12.26 -1.91
N ALA A 221 2.62 11.28 -1.16
CA ALA A 221 2.79 11.33 0.28
C ALA A 221 4.06 10.57 0.67
N LEU A 222 4.68 10.94 1.77
CA LEU A 222 5.98 10.42 2.22
C LEU A 222 7.06 10.56 1.14
N VAL A 223 7.17 11.76 0.59
CA VAL A 223 8.10 12.11 -0.48
C VAL A 223 8.97 13.30 -0.09
N GLN A 224 10.12 13.41 -0.74
CA GLN A 224 10.95 14.61 -0.70
C GLN A 224 10.25 15.80 -1.35
N LEU A 225 10.66 17.01 -0.98
CA LEU A 225 10.15 18.26 -1.56
C LEU A 225 11.18 18.91 -2.44
N ARG A 226 10.80 19.20 -3.69
CA ARG A 226 11.60 20.01 -4.60
C ARG A 226 11.39 21.49 -4.30
N CYS A 227 12.48 22.22 -4.14
CA CYS A 227 12.47 23.65 -3.91
C CYS A 227 12.83 24.42 -5.19
N ARG A 228 12.40 25.68 -5.27
CA ARG A 228 12.68 26.54 -6.44
C ARG A 228 14.07 27.17 -6.39
N GLU A 229 14.63 27.30 -5.20
CA GLU A 229 15.88 27.98 -4.92
C GLU A 229 17.04 27.20 -5.51
N LYS A 230 17.95 27.89 -6.19
CA LYS A 230 19.08 27.27 -6.91
C LYS A 230 20.26 26.95 -5.99
N PHE A 231 20.35 27.55 -4.81
CA PHE A 231 21.48 27.38 -3.89
C PHE A 231 21.57 25.96 -3.31
N TYR A 232 20.49 25.16 -3.38
CA TYR A 232 20.49 23.79 -2.87
C TYR A 232 21.60 22.91 -3.44
N LYS A 233 22.07 23.18 -4.69
CA LYS A 233 23.20 22.46 -5.28
C LYS A 233 24.51 22.68 -4.52
N GLN A 234 24.67 23.83 -3.87
CA GLN A 234 25.89 24.21 -3.14
C GLN A 234 25.96 23.58 -1.75
N ILE A 235 24.81 23.21 -1.20
CA ILE A 235 24.68 22.65 0.16
C ILE A 235 24.17 21.21 0.15
N SER A 236 24.18 20.58 -1.02
CA SER A 236 23.74 19.20 -1.19
C SER A 236 24.62 18.23 -0.39
N GLY A 237 24.00 17.26 0.27
CA GLY A 237 24.65 16.25 1.10
C GLY A 237 24.69 16.60 2.58
N VAL A 238 24.37 17.84 2.97
CA VAL A 238 24.30 18.24 4.38
C VAL A 238 23.12 17.53 5.05
N ARG A 239 23.36 17.00 6.24
CA ARG A 239 22.37 16.44 7.14
C ARG A 239 22.46 17.18 8.47
N THR A 240 21.32 17.52 9.04
CA THR A 240 21.24 18.21 10.31
C THR A 240 19.92 17.95 10.98
N ASP A 241 19.93 17.90 12.28
CA ASP A 241 18.69 17.95 13.04
C ASP A 241 18.04 19.33 12.89
N GLY A 242 16.72 19.36 12.85
CA GLY A 242 15.99 20.59 12.68
C GLY A 242 14.50 20.38 12.62
N CYS A 243 13.79 21.45 12.42
CA CYS A 243 12.35 21.46 12.25
C CYS A 243 11.99 21.96 10.85
N VAL A 244 11.04 21.30 10.20
CA VAL A 244 10.43 21.76 8.95
C VAL A 244 8.97 22.15 9.22
N SER A 245 8.60 23.40 8.89
CA SER A 245 7.20 23.86 8.87
C SER A 245 6.79 24.16 7.44
N LEU A 246 5.60 23.73 7.05
CA LEU A 246 4.98 24.10 5.77
C LEU A 246 3.96 25.20 5.99
N ARG A 247 4.02 26.25 5.17
CA ARG A 247 3.11 27.39 5.25
C ARG A 247 2.44 27.69 3.91
N CYS A 248 1.17 28.13 4.01
CA CYS A 248 0.43 28.76 2.92
C CYS A 248 0.07 30.18 3.37
N GLY A 249 0.80 31.18 2.86
CA GLY A 249 0.76 32.53 3.42
C GLY A 249 1.19 32.53 4.89
N SER A 250 0.35 33.09 5.77
CA SER A 250 0.57 33.12 7.22
C SER A 250 0.17 31.82 7.93
N LYS A 251 -0.62 30.95 7.28
CA LYS A 251 -1.14 29.72 7.89
C LYS A 251 -0.10 28.61 7.88
N GLU A 252 0.22 28.05 9.04
CA GLU A 252 0.98 26.82 9.15
C GLU A 252 0.07 25.62 8.80
N LEU A 253 0.53 24.79 7.87
CA LEU A 253 -0.19 23.59 7.42
C LEU A 253 0.21 22.34 8.21
N ALA A 254 1.49 22.22 8.48
CA ALA A 254 2.07 21.11 9.23
C ALA A 254 3.49 21.44 9.66
N ARG A 255 3.93 20.77 10.73
CA ARG A 255 5.28 20.87 11.28
C ARG A 255 5.76 19.50 11.75
N ASP A 256 7.06 19.20 11.57
CA ASP A 256 7.70 18.02 12.15
C ASP A 256 9.19 18.27 12.37
N GLN A 257 9.80 17.50 13.28
CA GLN A 257 11.19 17.68 13.72
C GLN A 257 11.97 16.35 13.61
N GLY A 258 13.23 16.46 13.22
CA GLY A 258 14.15 15.33 13.09
C GLY A 258 15.28 15.65 12.11
N GLU A 259 16.00 14.62 11.64
CA GLU A 259 17.06 14.79 10.67
C GLU A 259 16.53 15.24 9.30
N ILE A 260 16.90 16.45 8.90
CA ILE A 260 16.66 17.04 7.58
C ILE A 260 17.86 16.78 6.70
N GLN A 261 17.63 16.36 5.48
CA GLN A 261 18.68 16.19 4.46
C GLN A 261 18.48 17.25 3.37
N LEU A 262 19.51 18.04 3.13
CA LEU A 262 19.58 18.98 2.02
C LEU A 262 20.11 18.24 0.79
N THR A 263 19.41 18.36 -0.33
CA THR A 263 19.72 17.70 -1.59
C THR A 263 19.89 18.72 -2.70
N ASP A 264 20.41 18.35 -3.84
CA ASP A 264 20.60 19.24 -5.00
C ASP A 264 19.28 19.81 -5.57
N TYR A 265 18.13 19.17 -5.25
CA TYR A 265 16.80 19.57 -5.71
C TYR A 265 15.93 20.19 -4.61
N GLY A 266 16.36 20.20 -3.34
CA GLY A 266 15.56 20.70 -2.22
C GLY A 266 15.80 19.93 -0.92
N ILE A 267 14.74 19.48 -0.26
CA ILE A 267 14.78 18.91 1.09
C ILE A 267 14.22 17.48 1.14
N SER A 268 14.81 16.66 2.00
CA SER A 268 14.45 15.28 2.27
C SER A 268 14.63 14.97 3.77
N GLY A 269 14.38 13.75 4.18
CA GLY A 269 14.43 13.32 5.57
C GLY A 269 13.06 12.99 6.13
N ILE A 270 13.03 12.30 7.27
CA ILE A 270 11.78 11.81 7.87
C ILE A 270 10.78 12.94 8.14
N PRO A 271 11.16 14.08 8.76
CA PRO A 271 10.22 15.17 9.00
C PRO A 271 9.66 15.78 7.72
N VAL A 272 10.46 15.84 6.65
CA VAL A 272 10.00 16.30 5.33
C VAL A 272 8.98 15.32 4.75
N PHE A 273 9.20 14.01 4.87
CA PHE A 273 8.24 13.00 4.43
C PHE A 273 6.91 13.11 5.17
N GLN A 274 6.94 13.34 6.47
CA GLN A 274 5.72 13.46 7.29
C GLN A 274 4.86 14.66 6.89
N VAL A 275 5.48 15.80 6.60
CA VAL A 275 4.74 17.01 6.20
C VAL A 275 4.38 17.04 4.72
N SER A 276 5.03 16.23 3.86
CA SER A 276 4.91 16.30 2.39
C SER A 276 3.47 16.15 1.86
N ARG A 277 2.62 15.35 2.50
CA ARG A 277 1.22 15.18 2.10
C ARG A 277 0.42 16.48 2.19
N TYR A 278 0.74 17.35 3.14
CA TYR A 278 0.08 18.65 3.29
C TYR A 278 0.50 19.60 2.16
N ALA A 279 1.80 19.56 1.78
CA ALA A 279 2.28 20.27 0.60
C ALA A 279 1.57 19.78 -0.66
N SER A 280 1.50 18.47 -0.88
CA SER A 280 0.85 17.88 -2.06
C SER A 280 -0.61 18.29 -2.17
N ARG A 281 -1.36 18.26 -1.07
CA ARG A 281 -2.77 18.69 -1.05
C ARG A 281 -2.96 20.17 -1.33
N ALA A 282 -2.12 21.03 -0.76
CA ALA A 282 -2.19 22.47 -0.97
C ALA A 282 -1.81 22.83 -2.42
N ILE A 283 -0.75 22.24 -2.94
CA ILE A 283 -0.32 22.44 -4.35
C ILE A 283 -1.39 21.95 -5.33
N ASP A 284 -2.05 20.83 -5.05
CA ASP A 284 -3.14 20.30 -5.89
C ASP A 284 -4.33 21.26 -5.96
N ARG A 285 -4.55 22.06 -4.92
CA ARG A 285 -5.55 23.15 -4.91
C ARG A 285 -5.05 24.47 -5.53
N GLY A 286 -3.83 24.49 -6.08
CA GLY A 286 -3.22 25.69 -6.67
C GLY A 286 -2.62 26.68 -5.64
N GLU A 287 -2.48 26.26 -4.39
CA GLU A 287 -1.93 27.10 -3.33
C GLU A 287 -0.39 27.16 -3.40
N LYS A 288 0.20 28.31 -3.06
CA LYS A 288 1.65 28.46 -2.93
C LYS A 288 2.10 27.98 -1.56
N VAL A 289 2.93 26.96 -1.51
CA VAL A 289 3.49 26.40 -0.28
C VAL A 289 4.93 26.86 -0.09
N THR A 290 5.28 27.25 1.12
CA THR A 290 6.64 27.59 1.55
C THR A 290 7.07 26.64 2.66
N ALA A 291 8.26 26.05 2.54
CA ALA A 291 8.93 25.33 3.61
C ALA A 291 9.80 26.29 4.40
N VAL A 292 9.65 26.32 5.71
CA VAL A 292 10.51 27.05 6.65
C VAL A 292 11.35 26.01 7.38
N LEU A 293 12.66 26.16 7.32
CA LEU A 293 13.62 25.29 7.99
C LEU A 293 14.18 26.02 9.21
N ASP A 294 14.10 25.39 10.35
CA ASP A 294 14.70 25.85 11.59
C ASP A 294 15.73 24.79 12.02
N PHE A 295 17.00 25.14 11.91
CA PHE A 295 18.12 24.26 12.25
C PHE A 295 18.50 24.27 13.74
N TYR A 296 17.88 25.17 14.52
CA TYR A 296 18.13 25.30 15.96
C TYR A 296 16.80 25.45 16.72
N PRO A 297 15.85 24.50 16.60
CA PRO A 297 14.50 24.66 17.13
C PRO A 297 14.44 24.84 18.66
N ASP A 298 15.49 24.40 19.36
CA ASP A 298 15.61 24.52 20.82
C ASP A 298 16.38 25.78 21.27
N ALA A 299 16.88 26.59 20.33
CA ALA A 299 17.61 27.80 20.64
C ALA A 299 16.69 29.03 20.61
N THR A 300 16.90 29.96 21.52
CA THR A 300 16.23 31.26 21.45
C THR A 300 16.81 32.08 20.30
N PHE A 301 15.99 32.96 19.72
CA PHE A 301 16.42 33.88 18.66
C PHE A 301 17.70 34.64 19.03
N GLU A 302 17.83 35.10 20.26
CA GLU A 302 19.02 35.81 20.75
C GLU A 302 20.25 34.92 20.77
N LYS A 303 20.12 33.64 21.16
CA LYS A 303 21.22 32.68 21.14
C LYS A 303 21.67 32.40 19.70
N THR A 304 20.75 32.18 18.81
CA THR A 304 21.05 31.94 17.38
C THR A 304 21.71 33.16 16.75
N ARG A 305 21.21 34.36 17.03
CA ARG A 305 21.80 35.63 16.57
C ARG A 305 23.26 35.79 17.01
N ARG A 306 23.55 35.57 18.32
CA ARG A 306 24.92 35.64 18.87
C ARG A 306 25.86 34.61 18.19
N MET A 307 25.38 33.40 17.91
CA MET A 307 26.18 32.40 17.21
C MET A 307 26.55 32.85 15.79
N MET A 308 25.62 33.51 15.10
CA MET A 308 25.86 34.01 13.73
C MET A 308 26.75 35.25 13.72
N GLU A 309 26.61 36.17 14.72
CA GLU A 309 27.46 37.35 14.85
C GLU A 309 28.89 37.02 15.29
N GLY A 310 29.10 35.91 16.01
CA GLY A 310 30.43 35.43 16.45
C GLY A 310 31.16 34.51 15.44
N ALA A 311 30.55 34.21 14.30
CA ALA A 311 31.10 33.37 13.26
C ALA A 311 31.85 34.14 12.14
N ASN A 312 32.07 35.47 12.32
CA ASN A 312 32.82 36.34 11.41
C ASN A 312 34.28 36.53 11.86
#